data_40366bdf3812830d8fc891fd14010060
#
_entry.id   40366bdf3812830d8fc891fd14010060
#
_cell.length_a   1.000
_cell.length_b   1.000
_cell.length_c   1.000
_cell.angle_alpha   90.00
_cell.angle_beta   90.00
_cell.angle_gamma   90.00
#
_symmetry.space_group_name_H-M   'P 1'
#
loop_
_entity.id
_entity.type
_entity.pdbx_description
1 polymer ?
#
loop_
_entity_poly.entity_id
_entity_poly.type
_entity_poly.pdbx_seq_one_letter_code
_entity_poly.pdbx_strand_id
1 'polypeptide(L)'
;TDAKDVGRFWYTIGRDGKVNKIDLWQKPEKMLVAETKMAYDARDIAVSGDGKYVIAGGYWPAHFVIMDAATLNPLKVVSTRGYNTKGEFINEARVAAIYTAPNTSSFIVAVKETGQMLQVDYNDLENLTITSIASAEFLHDGFFDPSGRYFQIAANASNAMVVVDTKERALEKIIKVDSLPHPGPGANWVDEKCGPVGGTTHLGTGLVSVWGNDPIGHPD
;
A
#
# COMPACT_ATOMS: atom_id res chain seq x y z
N THR A 1 17.19 3.58 -0.99
CA THR A 1 18.55 3.05 -0.74
C THR A 1 19.48 3.66 -1.77
N ASP A 2 20.63 4.20 -1.33
CA ASP A 2 21.74 4.52 -2.23
C ASP A 2 22.01 3.31 -3.14
N ALA A 3 22.31 3.54 -4.42
CA ALA A 3 22.61 2.46 -5.37
C ALA A 3 23.69 1.46 -4.87
N LYS A 4 24.52 1.90 -3.91
CA LYS A 4 25.53 1.06 -3.24
C LYS A 4 24.94 0.11 -2.20
N ASP A 5 23.76 0.39 -1.66
CA ASP A 5 23.11 -0.36 -0.58
C ASP A 5 21.85 -1.11 -1.05
N VAL A 6 21.63 -1.23 -2.35
CA VAL A 6 20.50 -1.98 -2.92
C VAL A 6 20.54 -3.43 -2.44
N GLY A 7 19.45 -3.87 -1.80
CA GLY A 7 19.32 -5.20 -1.24
C GLY A 7 20.05 -5.43 0.08
N ARG A 8 20.69 -4.41 0.67
CA ARG A 8 21.39 -4.54 1.95
C ARG A 8 20.46 -4.55 3.16
N PHE A 9 19.52 -3.62 3.21
CA PHE A 9 18.64 -3.46 4.36
C PHE A 9 17.27 -4.07 4.10
N TRP A 10 16.80 -4.84 5.07
CA TRP A 10 15.46 -5.38 5.11
C TRP A 10 14.73 -4.82 6.33
N TYR A 11 13.52 -4.32 6.11
CA TYR A 11 12.66 -3.82 7.19
C TYR A 11 11.54 -4.81 7.42
N THR A 12 11.26 -5.12 8.69
CA THR A 12 10.23 -6.08 9.07
C THR A 12 9.33 -5.50 10.16
N ILE A 13 8.13 -6.01 10.23
CA ILE A 13 7.17 -5.69 11.27
C ILE A 13 6.65 -6.95 11.95
N GLY A 14 6.23 -6.82 13.20
CA GLY A 14 5.57 -7.86 13.95
C GLY A 14 4.21 -7.42 14.48
N ARG A 15 3.32 -8.36 14.74
CA ARG A 15 2.02 -8.08 15.36
C ARG A 15 2.14 -7.54 16.79
N ASP A 16 3.27 -7.70 17.42
CA ASP A 16 3.63 -7.07 18.69
C ASP A 16 3.93 -5.57 18.56
N GLY A 17 3.91 -5.04 17.32
CA GLY A 17 4.18 -3.65 16.97
C GLY A 17 5.66 -3.33 16.81
N LYS A 18 6.54 -4.31 16.83
CA LYS A 18 7.96 -4.08 16.54
C LYS A 18 8.20 -3.80 15.08
N VAL A 19 9.09 -2.84 14.83
CA VAL A 19 9.64 -2.51 13.53
C VAL A 19 11.14 -2.71 13.61
N ASN A 20 11.70 -3.51 12.73
CA ASN A 20 13.11 -3.88 12.76
C ASN A 20 13.80 -3.49 11.45
N LYS A 21 15.06 -3.07 11.57
CA LYS A 21 15.98 -2.90 10.43
C LYS A 21 17.06 -3.97 10.49
N ILE A 22 17.14 -4.76 9.44
CA ILE A 22 18.07 -5.89 9.31
C ILE A 22 19.13 -5.53 8.27
N ASP A 23 20.40 -5.58 8.62
CA ASP A 23 21.53 -5.46 7.69
C ASP A 23 21.94 -6.85 7.22
N LEU A 24 21.56 -7.23 6.01
CA LEU A 24 21.82 -8.54 5.43
C LEU A 24 23.30 -8.80 5.13
N TRP A 25 24.15 -7.77 5.18
CA TRP A 25 25.59 -7.92 4.95
C TRP A 25 26.38 -8.16 6.24
N GLN A 26 25.69 -8.13 7.39
CA GLN A 26 26.30 -8.44 8.69
C GLN A 26 26.23 -9.95 9.00
N LYS A 27 27.02 -10.39 9.95
CA LYS A 27 26.89 -11.71 10.52
C LYS A 27 25.57 -11.84 11.30
N PRO A 28 24.95 -13.04 11.41
CA PRO A 28 23.64 -13.23 12.03
C PRO A 28 23.45 -12.53 13.39
N GLU A 29 24.44 -12.59 14.24
CA GLU A 29 24.41 -12.01 15.58
C GLU A 29 24.46 -10.46 15.60
N LYS A 30 24.71 -9.82 14.44
CA LYS A 30 24.81 -8.37 14.27
C LYS A 30 23.86 -7.82 13.20
N MET A 31 22.98 -8.66 12.64
CA MET A 31 22.10 -8.26 11.56
C MET A 31 21.03 -7.26 12.01
N LEU A 32 20.50 -7.39 13.23
CA LEU A 32 19.54 -6.43 13.78
C LEU A 32 20.28 -5.15 14.16
N VAL A 33 20.13 -4.10 13.35
CA VAL A 33 20.87 -2.84 13.49
C VAL A 33 20.02 -1.71 14.08
N ALA A 34 18.70 -1.80 14.00
CA ALA A 34 17.77 -0.90 14.68
C ALA A 34 16.45 -1.62 14.98
N GLU A 35 15.83 -1.28 16.09
CA GLU A 35 14.50 -1.72 16.48
C GLU A 35 13.74 -0.54 17.11
N THR A 36 12.48 -0.41 16.76
CA THR A 36 11.55 0.51 17.42
C THR A 36 10.21 -0.18 17.62
N LYS A 37 9.30 0.47 18.32
CA LYS A 37 7.95 -0.06 18.53
C LYS A 37 6.92 0.99 18.17
N MET A 38 6.06 0.67 17.21
CA MET A 38 4.79 1.35 17.02
C MET A 38 3.70 0.71 17.91
N ALA A 39 2.44 1.07 17.73
CA ALA A 39 1.35 0.39 18.44
C ALA A 39 1.15 -1.05 17.94
N TYR A 40 0.21 -1.77 18.53
CA TYR A 40 0.00 -3.18 18.24
C TYR A 40 -0.56 -3.47 16.86
N ASP A 41 -0.34 -4.71 16.42
CA ASP A 41 -0.88 -5.31 15.20
C ASP A 41 -0.45 -4.56 13.94
N ALA A 42 0.86 -4.31 13.83
CA ALA A 42 1.44 -3.79 12.60
C ALA A 42 1.23 -4.80 11.45
N ARG A 43 0.81 -4.33 10.29
CA ARG A 43 0.34 -5.18 9.19
C ARG A 43 1.12 -5.02 7.90
N ASP A 44 1.58 -3.82 7.62
CA ASP A 44 2.33 -3.58 6.40
C ASP A 44 3.40 -2.51 6.60
N ILE A 45 4.44 -2.56 5.77
CA ILE A 45 5.59 -1.68 5.83
C ILE A 45 6.12 -1.42 4.42
N ALA A 46 6.49 -0.19 4.14
CA ALA A 46 7.14 0.19 2.90
C ALA A 46 8.31 1.14 3.13
N VAL A 47 9.24 1.17 2.18
CA VAL A 47 10.38 2.10 2.16
C VAL A 47 10.16 3.12 1.07
N SER A 48 10.42 4.41 1.32
CA SER A 48 10.31 5.46 0.30
C SER A 48 11.24 5.20 -0.90
N GLY A 49 10.85 5.69 -2.07
CA GLY A 49 11.62 5.46 -3.30
C GLY A 49 13.05 6.01 -3.25
N ASP A 50 13.30 7.04 -2.43
CA ASP A 50 14.63 7.60 -2.17
C ASP A 50 15.38 6.92 -1.01
N GLY A 51 14.73 5.95 -0.33
CA GLY A 51 15.31 5.19 0.77
C GLY A 51 15.47 5.94 2.10
N LYS A 52 14.93 7.16 2.21
CA LYS A 52 15.10 7.98 3.43
C LYS A 52 14.11 7.66 4.52
N TYR A 53 12.94 7.17 4.17
CA TYR A 53 11.83 6.95 5.08
C TYR A 53 11.32 5.52 5.04
N VAL A 54 10.81 5.08 6.17
CA VAL A 54 10.02 3.85 6.32
C VAL A 54 8.65 4.24 6.85
N ILE A 55 7.60 3.69 6.26
CA ILE A 55 6.24 3.84 6.77
C ILE A 55 5.72 2.47 7.21
N ALA A 56 5.11 2.40 8.38
CA ALA A 56 4.46 1.19 8.88
C ALA A 56 3.04 1.50 9.33
N GLY A 57 2.11 0.61 8.98
CA GLY A 57 0.69 0.73 9.30
C GLY A 57 0.23 -0.28 10.33
N GLY A 58 -0.68 0.13 11.21
CA GLY A 58 -1.20 -0.67 12.30
C GLY A 58 -2.72 -0.68 12.38
N TYR A 59 -3.23 -1.70 13.10
CA TYR A 59 -4.65 -1.88 13.34
C TYR A 59 -5.11 -1.20 14.64
N TRP A 60 -4.30 -1.29 15.70
CA TRP A 60 -4.71 -0.90 17.06
C TRP A 60 -3.68 0.00 17.76
N PRO A 61 -3.97 1.29 17.96
CA PRO A 61 -5.04 2.07 17.32
C PRO A 61 -4.80 2.21 15.82
N ALA A 62 -5.87 2.51 15.06
CA ALA A 62 -5.77 2.67 13.60
C ALA A 62 -4.93 3.90 13.25
N HIS A 63 -3.71 3.67 12.69
CA HIS A 63 -2.73 4.71 12.37
C HIS A 63 -1.63 4.19 11.44
N PHE A 64 -0.83 5.09 10.92
CA PHE A 64 0.49 4.78 10.37
C PHE A 64 1.57 5.69 10.98
N VAL A 65 2.81 5.22 10.92
CA VAL A 65 3.99 5.96 11.39
C VAL A 65 4.99 6.07 10.27
N ILE A 66 5.46 7.29 9.99
CA ILE A 66 6.60 7.52 9.10
C ILE A 66 7.84 7.68 9.99
N MET A 67 8.89 6.95 9.68
CA MET A 67 10.13 6.86 10.43
C MET A 67 11.32 7.18 9.53
N ASP A 68 12.39 7.67 10.12
CA ASP A 68 13.70 7.76 9.48
C ASP A 68 14.22 6.36 9.15
N ALA A 69 14.61 6.09 7.92
CA ALA A 69 15.02 4.75 7.50
C ALA A 69 16.40 4.32 8.06
N ALA A 70 17.24 5.27 8.48
CA ALA A 70 18.54 4.95 9.06
C ALA A 70 18.39 4.49 10.53
N THR A 71 17.56 5.19 11.31
CA THR A 71 17.49 5.07 12.77
C THR A 71 16.21 4.42 13.28
N LEU A 72 15.15 4.37 12.47
CA LEU A 72 13.77 4.04 12.85
C LEU A 72 13.16 5.01 13.86
N ASN A 73 13.71 6.20 14.03
CA ASN A 73 13.09 7.24 14.85
C ASN A 73 11.77 7.70 14.21
N PRO A 74 10.66 7.76 14.96
CA PRO A 74 9.39 8.23 14.43
C PRO A 74 9.45 9.72 14.10
N LEU A 75 9.00 10.08 12.88
CA LEU A 75 8.95 11.45 12.39
C LEU A 75 7.52 11.99 12.37
N LYS A 76 6.56 11.17 11.92
CA LYS A 76 5.14 11.52 11.90
C LYS A 76 4.29 10.32 12.31
N VAL A 77 3.24 10.59 13.09
CA VAL A 77 2.19 9.62 13.46
C VAL A 77 0.86 10.17 12.98
N VAL A 78 0.17 9.42 12.16
CA VAL A 78 -1.09 9.86 11.53
C VAL A 78 -2.19 8.86 11.85
N SER A 79 -3.27 9.35 12.47
CA SER A 79 -4.50 8.55 12.67
C SER A 79 -5.22 8.38 11.34
N THR A 80 -5.73 7.17 11.10
CA THR A 80 -6.52 6.85 9.90
C THR A 80 -8.03 6.86 10.16
N ARG A 81 -8.46 7.25 11.36
CA ARG A 81 -9.88 7.47 11.67
C ARG A 81 -10.49 8.48 10.72
N GLY A 82 -11.71 8.22 10.28
CA GLY A 82 -12.33 9.12 9.33
C GLY A 82 -13.69 8.63 8.87
N TYR A 83 -14.25 9.32 7.89
CA TYR A 83 -15.52 8.95 7.31
C TYR A 83 -15.34 7.91 6.20
N ASN A 84 -16.24 6.91 6.20
CA ASN A 84 -16.31 5.96 5.10
C ASN A 84 -17.02 6.57 3.88
N THR A 85 -17.15 5.79 2.82
CA THR A 85 -17.83 6.21 1.58
C THR A 85 -19.32 6.45 1.72
N LYS A 86 -19.92 6.09 2.87
CA LYS A 86 -21.34 6.32 3.22
C LYS A 86 -21.55 7.52 4.16
N GLY A 87 -20.46 8.18 4.58
CA GLY A 87 -20.53 9.30 5.52
C GLY A 87 -20.62 8.90 6.99
N GLU A 88 -20.32 7.65 7.33
CA GLU A 88 -20.27 7.15 8.70
C GLU A 88 -18.85 7.30 9.27
N PHE A 89 -18.72 7.80 10.49
CA PHE A 89 -17.40 7.94 11.12
C PHE A 89 -16.91 6.62 11.69
N ILE A 90 -15.70 6.19 11.23
CA ILE A 90 -15.06 4.94 11.61
C ILE A 90 -13.88 5.21 12.54
N ASN A 91 -13.98 4.73 13.78
CA ASN A 91 -12.90 4.85 14.77
C ASN A 91 -11.75 3.87 14.53
N GLU A 92 -12.07 2.70 14.00
CA GLU A 92 -11.12 1.59 13.79
C GLU A 92 -10.88 1.39 12.30
N ALA A 93 -10.42 2.44 11.65
CA ALA A 93 -10.11 2.49 10.23
C ALA A 93 -8.70 1.93 9.97
N ARG A 94 -8.59 0.60 9.94
CA ARG A 94 -7.33 -0.16 9.91
C ARG A 94 -6.54 0.06 8.63
N VAL A 95 -5.22 0.18 8.75
CA VAL A 95 -4.31 0.19 7.60
C VAL A 95 -4.09 -1.23 7.12
N ALA A 96 -4.64 -1.58 5.96
CA ALA A 96 -4.55 -2.94 5.42
C ALA A 96 -3.26 -3.19 4.64
N ALA A 97 -2.84 -2.20 3.84
CA ALA A 97 -1.66 -2.31 3.00
C ALA A 97 -1.02 -0.94 2.75
N ILE A 98 0.29 -0.93 2.51
CA ILE A 98 1.07 0.25 2.18
C ILE A 98 2.01 -0.07 1.00
N TYR A 99 2.05 0.83 0.03
CA TYR A 99 2.92 0.70 -1.14
C TYR A 99 3.67 2.00 -1.40
N THR A 100 4.85 1.89 -2.00
CA THR A 100 5.59 3.04 -2.50
C THR A 100 5.24 3.24 -3.95
N ALA A 101 4.77 4.45 -4.28
CA ALA A 101 4.45 4.79 -5.66
C ALA A 101 5.74 4.94 -6.49
N PRO A 102 5.89 4.21 -7.62
CA PRO A 102 7.15 4.19 -8.37
C PRO A 102 7.50 5.54 -9.01
N ASN A 103 6.48 6.30 -9.44
CA ASN A 103 6.65 7.50 -10.25
C ASN A 103 6.37 8.80 -9.48
N THR A 104 6.01 8.72 -8.21
CA THR A 104 5.75 9.89 -7.36
C THR A 104 6.42 9.69 -5.99
N SER A 105 6.84 10.77 -5.37
CA SER A 105 7.43 10.73 -4.02
C SER A 105 6.33 10.57 -2.96
N SER A 106 5.56 9.47 -3.07
CA SER A 106 4.44 9.22 -2.17
C SER A 106 4.29 7.74 -1.78
N PHE A 107 3.69 7.54 -0.61
CA PHE A 107 3.17 6.24 -0.20
C PHE A 107 1.68 6.16 -0.54
N ILE A 108 1.22 4.98 -0.88
CA ILE A 108 -0.20 4.64 -1.01
C ILE A 108 -0.59 3.83 0.21
N VAL A 109 -1.53 4.34 0.99
CA VAL A 109 -2.00 3.71 2.24
C VAL A 109 -3.46 3.34 2.08
N ALA A 110 -3.75 2.05 2.14
CA ALA A 110 -5.10 1.51 2.03
C ALA A 110 -5.77 1.47 3.41
N VAL A 111 -6.84 2.24 3.59
CA VAL A 111 -7.62 2.27 4.83
C VAL A 111 -8.87 1.42 4.66
N LYS A 112 -8.89 0.30 5.36
CA LYS A 112 -9.78 -0.82 5.10
C LYS A 112 -11.27 -0.47 5.21
N GLU A 113 -11.69 -0.06 6.39
CA GLU A 113 -13.12 0.12 6.72
C GLU A 113 -13.70 1.41 6.12
N THR A 114 -12.88 2.42 5.93
CA THR A 114 -13.35 3.68 5.31
C THR A 114 -13.44 3.59 3.79
N GLY A 115 -12.73 2.64 3.17
CA GLY A 115 -12.59 2.59 1.72
C GLY A 115 -11.84 3.79 1.15
N GLN A 116 -11.05 4.47 1.99
CA GLN A 116 -10.21 5.58 1.57
C GLN A 116 -8.81 5.06 1.21
N MET A 117 -8.33 5.44 0.05
CA MET A 117 -6.94 5.30 -0.31
C MET A 117 -6.23 6.63 -0.07
N LEU A 118 -5.22 6.63 0.78
CA LEU A 118 -4.47 7.83 1.10
C LEU A 118 -3.18 7.85 0.28
N GLN A 119 -3.00 8.88 -0.52
CA GLN A 119 -1.70 9.17 -1.15
C GLN A 119 -0.95 10.16 -0.27
N VAL A 120 0.11 9.69 0.38
CA VAL A 120 0.90 10.42 1.38
C VAL A 120 2.18 10.90 0.75
N ASP A 121 2.28 12.19 0.49
CA ASP A 121 3.45 12.82 -0.13
C ASP A 121 4.56 12.99 0.92
N TYR A 122 5.76 12.45 0.66
CA TYR A 122 6.89 12.53 1.59
C TYR A 122 7.99 13.52 1.17
N ASN A 123 7.73 14.39 0.18
CA ASN A 123 8.71 15.42 -0.22
C ASN A 123 8.94 16.43 0.89
N ASP A 124 7.91 16.78 1.64
CA ASP A 124 7.97 17.71 2.77
C ASP A 124 7.19 17.14 3.96
N LEU A 125 7.91 16.48 4.87
CA LEU A 125 7.29 15.93 6.07
C LEU A 125 6.87 17.00 7.09
N GLU A 126 7.46 18.20 7.07
CA GLU A 126 7.03 19.26 7.98
C GLU A 126 5.61 19.73 7.63
N ASN A 127 5.31 19.82 6.34
CA ASN A 127 4.00 20.15 5.80
C ASN A 127 3.38 18.93 5.09
N LEU A 128 3.22 17.83 5.83
CA LEU A 128 2.76 16.55 5.29
C LEU A 128 1.43 16.70 4.54
N THR A 129 1.45 16.41 3.25
CA THR A 129 0.28 16.42 2.39
C THR A 129 -0.28 15.02 2.20
N ILE A 130 -1.58 14.86 2.46
CA ILE A 130 -2.29 13.60 2.28
C ILE A 130 -3.51 13.85 1.42
N THR A 131 -3.58 13.20 0.26
CA THR A 131 -4.78 13.19 -0.59
C THR A 131 -5.60 11.96 -0.26
N SER A 132 -6.85 12.14 0.15
CA SER A 132 -7.78 11.04 0.40
C SER A 132 -8.61 10.78 -0.85
N ILE A 133 -8.57 9.56 -1.34
CA ILE A 133 -9.27 9.11 -2.55
C ILE A 133 -10.34 8.11 -2.13
N ALA A 134 -11.60 8.52 -2.20
CA ALA A 134 -12.73 7.64 -1.89
C ALA A 134 -12.87 6.56 -2.96
N SER A 135 -13.01 5.31 -2.54
CA SER A 135 -13.05 4.16 -3.44
C SER A 135 -14.11 3.13 -3.01
N ALA A 136 -13.73 1.98 -2.51
CA ALA A 136 -14.63 0.95 -2.01
C ALA A 136 -14.16 0.42 -0.65
N GLU A 137 -15.10 0.07 0.22
CA GLU A 137 -14.81 -0.43 1.55
C GLU A 137 -14.12 -1.81 1.52
N PHE A 138 -13.36 -2.10 2.56
CA PHE A 138 -12.58 -3.33 2.75
C PHE A 138 -11.45 -3.49 1.74
N LEU A 139 -10.71 -2.40 1.50
CA LEU A 139 -9.43 -2.45 0.79
C LEU A 139 -8.46 -3.42 1.49
N HIS A 140 -7.70 -4.16 0.69
CA HIS A 140 -6.77 -5.16 1.20
C HIS A 140 -5.39 -5.01 0.54
N ASP A 141 -5.02 -5.86 -0.36
CA ASP A 141 -3.74 -5.86 -1.07
C ASP A 141 -3.91 -5.53 -2.56
N GLY A 142 -2.85 -5.06 -3.18
CA GLY A 142 -2.85 -4.58 -4.55
C GLY A 142 -1.48 -4.55 -5.20
N PHE A 143 -1.42 -3.95 -6.36
CA PHE A 143 -0.20 -3.86 -7.17
C PHE A 143 -0.29 -2.69 -8.15
N PHE A 144 0.86 -2.23 -8.63
CA PHE A 144 0.92 -1.26 -9.72
C PHE A 144 0.83 -1.95 -11.08
N ASP A 145 0.24 -1.27 -12.05
CA ASP A 145 0.34 -1.62 -13.46
C ASP A 145 1.80 -1.49 -13.95
N PRO A 146 2.16 -2.01 -15.12
CA PRO A 146 3.53 -1.93 -15.63
C PRO A 146 4.06 -0.51 -15.84
N SER A 147 3.19 0.49 -16.03
CA SER A 147 3.60 1.89 -16.14
C SER A 147 4.00 2.50 -14.80
N GLY A 148 3.58 1.91 -13.67
CA GLY A 148 3.73 2.43 -12.34
C GLY A 148 2.84 3.65 -12.03
N ARG A 149 1.86 3.97 -12.89
CA ARG A 149 0.93 5.08 -12.70
C ARG A 149 -0.34 4.64 -12.00
N TYR A 150 -0.92 3.52 -12.42
CA TYR A 150 -2.18 3.02 -11.91
C TYR A 150 -1.96 2.00 -10.81
N PHE A 151 -2.47 2.31 -9.63
CA PHE A 151 -2.48 1.37 -8.52
C PHE A 151 -3.81 0.63 -8.46
N GLN A 152 -3.75 -0.70 -8.42
CA GLN A 152 -4.90 -1.59 -8.46
C GLN A 152 -4.97 -2.36 -7.15
N ILE A 153 -6.10 -2.26 -6.45
CA ILE A 153 -6.26 -2.86 -5.12
C ILE A 153 -7.60 -3.58 -4.99
N ALA A 154 -7.58 -4.73 -4.32
CA ALA A 154 -8.80 -5.45 -3.99
C ALA A 154 -9.59 -4.74 -2.88
N ALA A 155 -10.88 -4.53 -3.13
CA ALA A 155 -11.89 -4.27 -2.12
C ALA A 155 -12.64 -5.59 -1.88
N ASN A 156 -12.04 -6.47 -1.07
CA ASN A 156 -12.39 -7.88 -1.08
C ASN A 156 -13.84 -8.18 -0.63
N ALA A 157 -14.35 -7.52 0.42
CA ALA A 157 -15.74 -7.67 0.83
C ALA A 157 -16.74 -6.92 -0.09
N SER A 158 -16.25 -6.08 -1.00
CA SER A 158 -17.04 -5.39 -2.01
C SER A 158 -17.06 -6.13 -3.36
N ASN A 159 -16.34 -7.25 -3.48
CA ASN A 159 -16.18 -8.02 -4.71
C ASN A 159 -15.76 -7.14 -5.90
N ALA A 160 -14.73 -6.34 -5.69
CA ALA A 160 -14.27 -5.36 -6.66
C ALA A 160 -12.75 -5.17 -6.61
N MET A 161 -12.19 -4.80 -7.76
CA MET A 161 -10.88 -4.18 -7.86
C MET A 161 -11.07 -2.67 -8.01
N VAL A 162 -10.28 -1.89 -7.31
CA VAL A 162 -10.25 -0.43 -7.39
C VAL A 162 -8.99 -0.03 -8.13
N VAL A 163 -9.10 0.86 -9.11
CA VAL A 163 -7.97 1.43 -9.86
C VAL A 163 -7.85 2.90 -9.52
N VAL A 164 -6.68 3.33 -9.10
CA VAL A 164 -6.37 4.73 -8.75
C VAL A 164 -5.25 5.24 -9.66
N ASP A 165 -5.46 6.40 -10.26
CA ASP A 165 -4.42 7.16 -10.93
C ASP A 165 -3.59 7.94 -9.90
N THR A 166 -2.36 7.48 -9.64
CA THR A 166 -1.49 8.12 -8.65
C THR A 166 -0.90 9.45 -9.11
N LYS A 167 -0.88 9.71 -10.41
CA LYS A 167 -0.46 11.00 -10.98
C LYS A 167 -1.52 12.07 -10.78
N GLU A 168 -2.77 11.74 -11.14
CA GLU A 168 -3.91 12.66 -10.99
C GLU A 168 -4.49 12.65 -9.56
N ARG A 169 -4.06 11.70 -8.72
CA ARG A 169 -4.53 11.49 -7.33
C ARG A 169 -6.05 11.32 -7.27
N ALA A 170 -6.56 10.49 -8.14
CA ALA A 170 -8.00 10.29 -8.34
C ALA A 170 -8.37 8.83 -8.54
N LEU A 171 -9.63 8.52 -8.22
CA LEU A 171 -10.23 7.23 -8.58
C LEU A 171 -10.39 7.15 -10.09
N GLU A 172 -9.79 6.13 -10.71
CA GLU A 172 -9.94 5.85 -12.13
C GLU A 172 -11.17 4.98 -12.40
N LYS A 173 -11.23 3.82 -11.75
CA LYS A 173 -12.31 2.86 -12.00
C LYS A 173 -12.52 1.92 -10.81
N ILE A 174 -13.77 1.44 -10.66
CA ILE A 174 -14.12 0.30 -9.81
C ILE A 174 -14.60 -0.82 -10.73
N ILE A 175 -13.87 -1.93 -10.73
CA ILE A 175 -14.12 -3.09 -11.59
C ILE A 175 -14.79 -4.17 -10.74
N LYS A 176 -15.99 -4.59 -11.09
CA LYS A 176 -16.65 -5.72 -10.43
C LYS A 176 -15.97 -7.01 -10.87
N VAL A 177 -15.62 -7.83 -9.88
CA VAL A 177 -14.98 -9.13 -10.06
C VAL A 177 -15.74 -10.20 -9.25
N ASP A 178 -15.24 -11.41 -9.26
CA ASP A 178 -15.86 -12.50 -8.48
C ASP A 178 -15.60 -12.36 -6.96
N SER A 179 -16.16 -13.27 -6.19
CA SER A 179 -16.21 -13.19 -4.73
C SER A 179 -14.83 -13.21 -4.07
N LEU A 180 -14.61 -12.27 -3.16
CA LEU A 180 -13.42 -12.12 -2.32
C LEU A 180 -12.11 -12.07 -3.13
N PRO A 181 -11.92 -11.07 -4.00
CA PRO A 181 -10.64 -10.88 -4.70
C PRO A 181 -9.50 -10.72 -3.70
N HIS A 182 -8.38 -11.39 -3.96
CA HIS A 182 -7.20 -11.37 -3.08
C HIS A 182 -5.93 -11.57 -3.90
N PRO A 183 -5.43 -10.50 -4.55
CA PRO A 183 -4.33 -10.60 -5.51
C PRO A 183 -2.97 -10.89 -4.87
N GLY A 184 -2.76 -10.54 -3.58
CA GLY A 184 -1.41 -10.37 -3.07
C GLY A 184 -0.70 -9.30 -3.91
N PRO A 185 0.49 -9.55 -4.45
CA PRO A 185 1.16 -8.62 -5.36
C PRO A 185 0.54 -8.57 -6.78
N GLY A 186 -0.55 -9.35 -7.03
CA GLY A 186 -1.20 -9.42 -8.33
C GLY A 186 -0.35 -10.00 -9.45
N ALA A 187 -0.87 -9.91 -10.67
CA ALA A 187 -0.15 -10.29 -11.88
C ALA A 187 -0.41 -9.29 -13.00
N ASN A 188 0.63 -8.95 -13.74
CA ASN A 188 0.57 -8.14 -14.95
C ASN A 188 1.21 -8.91 -16.11
N TRP A 189 0.56 -8.92 -17.27
CA TRP A 189 1.15 -9.43 -18.52
C TRP A 189 0.51 -8.75 -19.73
N VAL A 190 1.06 -9.01 -20.90
CA VAL A 190 0.47 -8.58 -22.18
C VAL A 190 -0.24 -9.79 -22.77
N ASP A 191 -1.57 -9.70 -22.89
CA ASP A 191 -2.38 -10.68 -23.59
C ASP A 191 -2.35 -10.41 -25.10
N GLU A 192 -2.28 -11.46 -25.92
CA GLU A 192 -2.17 -11.32 -27.37
C GLU A 192 -3.39 -10.65 -28.02
N LYS A 193 -4.57 -10.74 -27.39
CA LYS A 193 -5.83 -10.20 -27.92
C LYS A 193 -6.26 -8.93 -27.20
N CYS A 194 -6.03 -8.87 -25.89
CA CYS A 194 -6.58 -7.82 -25.01
C CYS A 194 -5.55 -6.75 -24.64
N GLY A 195 -4.28 -6.90 -25.05
CA GLY A 195 -3.21 -5.97 -24.65
C GLY A 195 -2.79 -6.11 -23.19
N PRO A 196 -2.37 -5.02 -22.54
CA PRO A 196 -1.93 -5.06 -21.13
C PRO A 196 -3.09 -5.42 -20.20
N VAL A 197 -2.90 -6.45 -19.37
CA VAL A 197 -3.91 -6.94 -18.43
C VAL A 197 -3.34 -7.14 -17.04
N GLY A 198 -4.22 -7.01 -16.04
CA GLY A 198 -3.99 -7.39 -14.66
C GLY A 198 -4.88 -8.57 -14.26
N GLY A 199 -4.47 -9.31 -13.24
CA GLY A 199 -5.25 -10.44 -12.76
C GLY A 199 -5.21 -10.64 -11.26
N THR A 200 -6.28 -11.22 -10.73
CA THR A 200 -6.41 -11.60 -9.32
C THR A 200 -7.03 -12.98 -9.15
N THR A 201 -6.59 -13.67 -8.13
CA THR A 201 -7.28 -14.86 -7.60
C THR A 201 -8.38 -14.45 -6.63
N HIS A 202 -9.17 -15.43 -6.19
CA HIS A 202 -10.29 -15.23 -5.27
C HIS A 202 -10.24 -16.23 -4.12
N LEU A 203 -10.56 -15.76 -2.91
CA LEU A 203 -10.75 -16.65 -1.74
C LEU A 203 -12.16 -17.24 -1.69
N GLY A 204 -13.13 -16.59 -2.34
CA GLY A 204 -14.52 -17.02 -2.35
C GLY A 204 -14.87 -18.01 -3.46
N THR A 205 -14.03 -18.14 -4.49
CA THR A 205 -14.24 -19.03 -5.64
C THR A 205 -12.94 -19.57 -6.20
N GLY A 206 -13.00 -20.62 -7.01
CA GLY A 206 -11.83 -21.16 -7.73
C GLY A 206 -11.52 -20.46 -9.06
N LEU A 207 -11.92 -19.21 -9.21
CA LEU A 207 -11.75 -18.44 -10.44
C LEU A 207 -10.55 -17.50 -10.37
N VAL A 208 -10.12 -17.03 -11.55
CA VAL A 208 -9.18 -15.92 -11.73
C VAL A 208 -9.92 -14.86 -12.56
N SER A 209 -9.98 -13.64 -12.04
CA SER A 209 -10.46 -12.48 -12.81
C SER A 209 -9.30 -11.79 -13.51
N VAL A 210 -9.53 -11.39 -14.76
CA VAL A 210 -8.57 -10.67 -15.59
C VAL A 210 -9.27 -9.43 -16.16
N TRP A 211 -8.57 -8.30 -16.20
CA TRP A 211 -9.08 -7.03 -16.74
C TRP A 211 -7.98 -6.26 -17.47
N GLY A 212 -8.37 -5.35 -18.39
CA GLY A 212 -7.44 -4.40 -18.99
C GLY A 212 -6.86 -3.46 -17.94
N ASN A 213 -5.55 -3.23 -17.95
CA ASN A 213 -4.87 -2.36 -17.01
C ASN A 213 -4.12 -1.18 -17.64
N ASP A 214 -4.49 -0.84 -18.86
CA ASP A 214 -4.04 0.35 -19.60
C ASP A 214 -5.23 1.24 -19.96
N PRO A 215 -5.70 2.10 -19.03
CA PRO A 215 -6.88 2.95 -19.26
C PRO A 215 -6.73 3.96 -20.41
N ILE A 216 -5.49 4.26 -20.83
CA ILE A 216 -5.20 5.22 -21.91
C ILE A 216 -5.19 4.55 -23.27
N GLY A 217 -4.44 3.46 -23.39
CA GLY A 217 -4.27 2.76 -24.68
C GLY A 217 -5.36 1.74 -24.97
N HIS A 218 -6.02 1.23 -23.92
CA HIS A 218 -7.05 0.18 -24.00
C HIS A 218 -8.18 0.52 -23.01
N PRO A 219 -9.01 1.56 -23.29
CA PRO A 219 -10.00 2.08 -22.33
C PRO A 219 -11.23 1.19 -22.13
N ASP A 220 -11.47 0.17 -22.97
CA ASP A 220 -12.66 -0.70 -22.99
C ASP A 220 -12.46 -2.02 -22.23
#